data_ebaf1a030097ea991eba8a211db4a7d4
#
_entry.id   ebaf1a030097ea991eba8a211db4a7d4
#
_cell.length_a   1.000
_cell.length_b   1.000
_cell.length_c   1.000
_cell.angle_alpha   90.00
_cell.angle_beta   90.00
_cell.angle_gamma   90.00
#
_symmetry.space_group_name_H-M   'P 1'
#
loop_
_entity.id
_entity.type
_entity.pdbx_description
1 polymer ?
#
loop_
_entity_poly.entity_id
_entity_poly.type
_entity_poly.pdbx_seq_one_letter_code
_entity_poly.pdbx_strand_id
1 'polypeptide(L)'
;MASLAEIRAKLKAQEAKAGGNRGPQGPNPIYPFWNIKEGESATFRFLPDGDTENTFFWKERLIIKLPFAGIKGETDSRPVQVQVPCMEMYGEACPILQEVRGWFKDASLEDMGRKYWKKRSYIFQGFVTENPLQEEKPENPVRRFIIGPQVFQIIKAALMDPDMEELPTDFTAGVDFRLNKTSKGGYADYGTSNWARRERPLTDAEMLSVQTHGLYNMNDFLPKKPDDIAIKVMKEMFEASVDGEAYDADRWSQYFRPSGMQARTGDPMKAASAGATATSQSAPVAQAAPAPVAAPAAATGGAGDILAMIRARQQQG
;
A
#
# COMPACT_ATOMS: atom_id res chain seq x y z
N MET A 1 23.41 37.09 -11.85
CA MET A 1 23.94 35.84 -12.43
C MET A 1 23.92 34.80 -11.32
N ALA A 2 23.26 33.68 -11.54
CA ALA A 2 23.19 32.61 -10.53
C ALA A 2 24.60 32.04 -10.26
N SER A 3 24.95 31.86 -8.98
CA SER A 3 26.26 31.32 -8.61
C SER A 3 26.34 29.81 -8.90
N LEU A 4 27.51 29.27 -9.11
CA LEU A 4 27.74 27.83 -9.31
C LEU A 4 27.22 27.01 -8.11
N ALA A 5 27.26 27.59 -6.91
CA ALA A 5 26.72 26.99 -5.70
C ALA A 5 25.17 26.86 -5.73
N GLU A 6 24.48 27.90 -6.24
CA GLU A 6 23.01 27.84 -6.41
C GLU A 6 22.60 26.86 -7.49
N ILE A 7 23.35 26.73 -8.57
CA ILE A 7 23.11 25.73 -9.62
C ILE A 7 23.31 24.32 -9.07
N ARG A 8 24.38 24.08 -8.31
CA ARG A 8 24.61 22.78 -7.65
C ARG A 8 23.55 22.44 -6.62
N ALA A 9 23.08 23.42 -5.84
CA ALA A 9 21.99 23.22 -4.88
C ALA A 9 20.67 22.88 -5.59
N LYS A 10 20.36 23.57 -6.70
CA LYS A 10 19.17 23.27 -7.53
C LYS A 10 19.26 21.92 -8.23
N LEU A 11 20.42 21.52 -8.75
CA LEU A 11 20.63 20.21 -9.35
C LEU A 11 20.48 19.08 -8.31
N LYS A 12 21.06 19.27 -7.12
CA LYS A 12 20.91 18.34 -6.01
C LYS A 12 19.44 18.20 -5.55
N ALA A 13 18.72 19.32 -5.53
CA ALA A 13 17.27 19.32 -5.24
C ALA A 13 16.44 18.70 -6.38
N GLN A 14 16.86 18.84 -7.64
CA GLN A 14 16.24 18.17 -8.78
C GLN A 14 16.53 16.67 -8.82
N GLU A 15 17.77 16.26 -8.52
CA GLU A 15 18.12 14.83 -8.37
C GLU A 15 17.37 14.18 -7.22
N ALA A 16 17.20 14.87 -6.11
CA ALA A 16 16.34 14.42 -4.99
C ALA A 16 14.86 14.30 -5.39
N LYS A 17 14.37 15.14 -6.32
CA LYS A 17 13.00 15.07 -6.87
C LYS A 17 12.86 14.10 -8.04
N ALA A 18 13.89 13.87 -8.82
CA ALA A 18 13.89 12.98 -9.99
C ALA A 18 14.15 11.51 -9.61
N GLY A 19 14.71 11.25 -8.43
CA GLY A 19 14.79 9.91 -7.84
C GLY A 19 13.42 9.41 -7.46
N GLY A 20 12.68 8.88 -8.43
CA GLY A 20 11.34 8.35 -8.24
C GLY A 20 11.26 7.41 -7.05
N ASN A 21 10.39 7.75 -6.11
CA ASN A 21 9.85 6.92 -5.03
C ASN A 21 10.86 6.25 -4.08
N ARG A 22 12.02 6.86 -3.86
CA ARG A 22 12.77 6.68 -2.62
C ARG A 22 12.14 7.62 -1.60
N GLY A 23 11.28 7.08 -0.75
CA GLY A 23 11.06 7.70 0.54
C GLY A 23 12.43 7.98 1.16
N PRO A 24 12.60 9.08 1.91
CA PRO A 24 13.89 9.43 2.47
C PRO A 24 14.48 8.20 3.15
N GLN A 25 15.73 7.82 2.79
CA GLN A 25 16.55 6.88 3.55
C GLN A 25 17.03 7.60 4.81
N GLY A 26 16.10 7.97 5.63
CA GLY A 26 16.22 8.44 6.98
C GLY A 26 15.33 7.59 7.87
N PRO A 27 15.30 7.80 9.18
CA PRO A 27 14.42 7.09 10.07
C PRO A 27 12.99 7.15 9.51
N ASN A 28 12.39 5.97 9.33
CA ASN A 28 11.11 5.82 8.64
C ASN A 28 10.07 6.76 9.26
N PRO A 29 9.54 7.77 8.53
CA PRO A 29 8.56 8.69 9.08
C PRO A 29 7.21 8.01 9.38
N ILE A 30 7.00 6.77 8.90
CA ILE A 30 5.79 5.98 9.21
C ILE A 30 5.99 5.30 10.56
N TYR A 31 5.08 5.57 11.48
CA TYR A 31 5.06 4.88 12.77
C TYR A 31 4.47 3.47 12.62
N PRO A 32 5.25 2.40 12.93
CA PRO A 32 4.82 1.02 12.70
C PRO A 32 3.99 0.49 13.90
N PHE A 33 2.87 1.11 14.22
CA PHE A 33 2.02 0.73 15.36
C PHE A 33 1.53 -0.73 15.33
N TRP A 34 1.54 -1.36 14.16
CA TRP A 34 1.22 -2.78 14.03
C TRP A 34 2.24 -3.70 14.72
N ASN A 35 3.45 -3.20 14.99
CA ASN A 35 4.50 -3.92 15.72
C ASN A 35 4.36 -3.82 17.24
N ILE A 36 3.44 -3.00 17.76
CA ILE A 36 3.13 -2.94 19.20
C ILE A 36 2.70 -4.34 19.65
N LYS A 37 3.12 -4.76 20.83
CA LYS A 37 2.74 -6.05 21.37
C LYS A 37 1.27 -6.04 21.82
N GLU A 38 0.69 -7.23 21.90
CA GLU A 38 -0.65 -7.40 22.43
C GLU A 38 -0.70 -6.96 23.90
N GLY A 39 -1.74 -6.21 24.26
CA GLY A 39 -1.90 -5.62 25.58
C GLY A 39 -1.16 -4.29 25.80
N GLU A 40 -0.32 -3.86 24.87
CA GLU A 40 0.34 -2.56 24.93
C GLU A 40 -0.46 -1.48 24.19
N SER A 41 -0.19 -0.22 24.53
CA SER A 41 -0.80 0.94 23.90
C SER A 41 0.22 1.97 23.49
N ALA A 42 -0.12 2.76 22.47
CA ALA A 42 0.60 3.96 22.08
C ALA A 42 -0.34 5.17 22.10
N THR A 43 0.17 6.35 22.40
CA THR A 43 -0.62 7.59 22.40
C THR A 43 -0.13 8.50 21.29
N PHE A 44 -1.07 9.02 20.50
CA PHE A 44 -0.81 9.89 19.36
C PHE A 44 -1.45 11.26 19.57
N ARG A 45 -0.75 12.31 19.19
CA ARG A 45 -1.33 13.63 18.96
C ARG A 45 -1.40 13.88 17.49
N PHE A 46 -2.59 13.78 16.88
CA PHE A 46 -2.77 14.11 15.48
C PHE A 46 -2.58 15.60 15.21
N LEU A 47 -2.10 15.90 14.02
CA LEU A 47 -1.85 17.26 13.53
C LEU A 47 -2.66 17.49 12.24
N PRO A 48 -2.95 18.75 11.88
CA PRO A 48 -3.61 19.06 10.61
C PRO A 48 -2.75 18.65 9.41
N ASP A 49 -3.35 18.62 8.22
CA ASP A 49 -2.62 18.48 6.95
C ASP A 49 -1.78 19.75 6.68
N GLY A 50 -0.62 19.58 6.09
CA GLY A 50 0.15 20.72 5.55
C GLY A 50 -0.49 21.35 4.30
N ASP A 51 -1.44 20.66 3.68
CA ASP A 51 -2.30 21.18 2.63
C ASP A 51 -3.49 21.92 3.24
N THR A 52 -3.45 23.24 3.21
CA THR A 52 -4.52 24.11 3.78
C THR A 52 -5.85 23.98 3.05
N GLU A 53 -5.87 23.50 1.82
CA GLU A 53 -7.09 23.24 1.06
C GLU A 53 -7.79 21.93 1.52
N ASN A 54 -7.10 21.09 2.26
CA ASN A 54 -7.71 19.88 2.80
C ASN A 54 -8.52 20.19 4.07
N THR A 55 -9.83 20.07 3.98
CA THR A 55 -10.75 20.24 5.12
C THR A 55 -10.54 19.19 6.21
N PHE A 56 -10.04 18.00 5.83
CA PHE A 56 -9.79 16.90 6.76
C PHE A 56 -8.33 16.86 7.17
N PHE A 57 -8.05 16.39 8.37
CA PHE A 57 -6.68 16.13 8.83
C PHE A 57 -6.19 14.71 8.48
N TRP A 58 -6.74 14.13 7.41
CA TRP A 58 -6.31 12.85 6.81
C TRP A 58 -6.56 12.85 5.31
N LYS A 59 -5.90 11.91 4.63
CA LYS A 59 -6.20 11.56 3.23
C LYS A 59 -6.58 10.08 3.13
N GLU A 60 -7.63 9.78 2.38
CA GLU A 60 -8.02 8.40 2.08
C GLU A 60 -7.10 7.82 0.99
N ARG A 61 -6.70 6.57 1.18
CA ARG A 61 -5.88 5.83 0.24
C ARG A 61 -6.53 4.50 -0.10
N LEU A 62 -6.72 4.22 -1.38
CA LEU A 62 -7.26 2.97 -1.91
C LEU A 62 -6.19 2.25 -2.71
N ILE A 63 -5.82 1.06 -2.26
CA ILE A 63 -4.84 0.20 -2.95
C ILE A 63 -5.43 -1.19 -3.20
N ILE A 64 -4.95 -1.85 -4.25
CA ILE A 64 -5.19 -3.26 -4.51
C ILE A 64 -3.87 -4.00 -4.31
N LYS A 65 -3.92 -5.16 -3.70
CA LYS A 65 -2.77 -6.01 -3.44
C LYS A 65 -2.77 -7.16 -4.44
N LEU A 66 -1.69 -7.28 -5.20
CA LEU A 66 -1.48 -8.33 -6.18
C LEU A 66 -0.42 -9.31 -5.64
N PRO A 67 -0.81 -10.51 -5.18
CA PRO A 67 0.14 -11.51 -4.72
C PRO A 67 0.66 -12.33 -5.91
N PHE A 68 1.97 -12.58 -5.93
CA PHE A 68 2.66 -13.40 -6.93
C PHE A 68 3.36 -14.57 -6.25
N ALA A 69 3.53 -15.68 -6.97
CA ALA A 69 4.16 -16.89 -6.45
C ALA A 69 5.65 -16.69 -6.07
N GLY A 70 6.30 -15.70 -6.67
CA GLY A 70 7.70 -15.33 -6.48
C GLY A 70 8.13 -14.30 -7.49
N ILE A 71 9.45 -14.20 -7.74
CA ILE A 71 10.05 -13.34 -8.76
C ILE A 71 10.55 -14.21 -9.90
N LYS A 72 10.13 -13.90 -11.12
CA LYS A 72 10.50 -14.64 -12.33
C LYS A 72 12.02 -14.61 -12.54
N GLY A 73 12.59 -15.79 -12.77
CA GLY A 73 14.03 -15.95 -12.98
C GLY A 73 14.86 -16.04 -11.67
N GLU A 74 14.23 -15.97 -10.50
CA GLU A 74 14.91 -16.22 -9.22
C GLU A 74 14.57 -17.62 -8.70
N THR A 75 15.60 -18.43 -8.45
CA THR A 75 15.43 -19.74 -7.82
C THR A 75 15.10 -19.54 -6.33
N ASP A 76 14.12 -20.29 -5.82
CA ASP A 76 13.67 -20.21 -4.41
C ASP A 76 13.12 -18.85 -3.97
N SER A 77 12.62 -18.04 -4.92
CA SER A 77 11.96 -16.77 -4.59
C SER A 77 10.72 -17.01 -3.74
N ARG A 78 10.62 -16.28 -2.64
CA ARG A 78 9.43 -16.28 -1.78
C ARG A 78 8.27 -15.55 -2.47
N PRO A 79 7.00 -15.91 -2.14
CA PRO A 79 5.87 -15.15 -2.61
C PRO A 79 6.02 -13.65 -2.31
N VAL A 80 5.74 -12.82 -3.29
CA VAL A 80 5.84 -11.36 -3.19
C VAL A 80 4.47 -10.73 -3.40
N GLN A 81 4.30 -9.52 -2.87
CA GLN A 81 3.07 -8.75 -3.01
C GLN A 81 3.37 -7.38 -3.59
N VAL A 82 2.68 -7.03 -4.66
CA VAL A 82 2.74 -5.69 -5.24
C VAL A 82 1.49 -4.91 -4.86
N GLN A 83 1.66 -3.64 -4.52
CA GLN A 83 0.57 -2.73 -4.25
C GLN A 83 0.39 -1.81 -5.46
N VAL A 84 -0.83 -1.78 -6.00
CA VAL A 84 -1.22 -0.88 -7.09
C VAL A 84 -2.33 0.05 -6.62
N PRO A 85 -2.39 1.30 -7.09
CA PRO A 85 -3.47 2.20 -6.74
C PRO A 85 -4.80 1.73 -7.34
N CYS A 86 -5.89 1.90 -6.59
CA CYS A 86 -7.23 1.72 -7.14
C CYS A 86 -7.65 3.00 -7.86
N MET A 87 -8.08 2.89 -9.13
CA MET A 87 -8.46 4.06 -9.94
C MET A 87 -9.66 4.83 -9.37
N GLU A 88 -10.50 4.19 -8.55
CA GLU A 88 -11.59 4.89 -7.86
C GLU A 88 -11.09 5.96 -6.88
N MET A 89 -9.83 5.90 -6.43
CA MET A 89 -9.21 6.96 -5.62
C MET A 89 -9.12 8.29 -6.38
N TYR A 90 -9.07 8.23 -7.71
CA TYR A 90 -9.00 9.38 -8.60
C TYR A 90 -10.35 9.71 -9.27
N GLY A 91 -11.45 9.10 -8.79
CA GLY A 91 -12.80 9.28 -9.35
C GLY A 91 -13.04 8.54 -10.66
N GLU A 92 -12.18 7.60 -11.03
CA GLU A 92 -12.26 6.85 -12.28
C GLU A 92 -12.62 5.38 -12.05
N ALA A 93 -13.20 4.76 -13.07
CA ALA A 93 -13.52 3.33 -13.03
C ALA A 93 -12.23 2.50 -12.99
N CYS A 94 -12.15 1.59 -12.02
CA CYS A 94 -11.00 0.72 -11.86
C CYS A 94 -11.18 -0.57 -12.67
N PRO A 95 -10.32 -0.87 -13.67
CA PRO A 95 -10.46 -2.05 -14.52
C PRO A 95 -10.40 -3.36 -13.72
N ILE A 96 -9.57 -3.44 -12.69
CA ILE A 96 -9.51 -4.60 -11.80
C ILE A 96 -10.83 -4.79 -11.06
N LEU A 97 -11.37 -3.72 -10.47
CA LEU A 97 -12.61 -3.83 -9.70
C LEU A 97 -13.84 -4.10 -10.57
N GLN A 98 -13.84 -3.68 -11.84
CA GLN A 98 -14.90 -4.04 -12.78
C GLN A 98 -15.01 -5.56 -12.93
N GLU A 99 -13.88 -6.25 -13.02
CA GLU A 99 -13.83 -7.70 -13.11
C GLU A 99 -14.16 -8.38 -11.77
N VAL A 100 -13.50 -7.95 -10.69
CA VAL A 100 -13.65 -8.53 -9.35
C VAL A 100 -15.07 -8.40 -8.80
N ARG A 101 -15.82 -7.34 -9.15
CA ARG A 101 -17.23 -7.18 -8.75
C ARG A 101 -18.12 -8.34 -9.17
N GLY A 102 -17.84 -8.93 -10.34
CA GLY A 102 -18.55 -10.10 -10.82
C GLY A 102 -18.38 -11.33 -9.93
N TRP A 103 -17.22 -11.46 -9.29
CA TRP A 103 -16.87 -12.62 -8.49
C TRP A 103 -17.68 -12.75 -7.19
N PHE A 104 -18.14 -11.64 -6.63
CA PHE A 104 -19.00 -11.65 -5.43
C PHE A 104 -20.41 -12.19 -5.67
N LYS A 105 -20.80 -12.41 -6.95
CA LYS A 105 -22.06 -13.06 -7.30
C LYS A 105 -21.99 -14.60 -7.24
N ASP A 106 -20.79 -15.15 -7.15
CA ASP A 106 -20.51 -16.56 -7.09
C ASP A 106 -19.83 -16.90 -5.75
N ALA A 107 -20.49 -17.68 -4.91
CA ALA A 107 -19.97 -18.04 -3.60
C ALA A 107 -18.61 -18.76 -3.66
N SER A 108 -18.30 -19.47 -4.76
CA SER A 108 -17.01 -20.14 -4.95
C SER A 108 -15.86 -19.19 -5.23
N LEU A 109 -16.15 -17.96 -5.66
CA LEU A 109 -15.18 -16.93 -6.02
C LEU A 109 -15.09 -15.78 -5.00
N GLU A 110 -15.93 -15.81 -3.97
CA GLU A 110 -16.01 -14.73 -2.98
C GLU A 110 -14.66 -14.47 -2.28
N ASP A 111 -13.94 -15.50 -1.88
CA ASP A 111 -12.64 -15.38 -1.22
C ASP A 111 -11.59 -14.78 -2.17
N MET A 112 -11.62 -15.17 -3.44
CA MET A 112 -10.78 -14.58 -4.47
C MET A 112 -11.16 -13.11 -4.69
N GLY A 113 -12.45 -12.80 -4.76
CA GLY A 113 -12.94 -11.42 -4.81
C GLY A 113 -12.44 -10.58 -3.63
N ARG A 114 -12.51 -11.10 -2.41
CA ARG A 114 -11.99 -10.44 -1.21
C ARG A 114 -10.48 -10.23 -1.25
N LYS A 115 -9.71 -11.15 -1.82
CA LYS A 115 -8.26 -11.07 -1.97
C LYS A 115 -7.85 -9.88 -2.84
N TYR A 116 -8.51 -9.68 -3.97
CA TYR A 116 -8.20 -8.63 -4.95
C TYR A 116 -9.04 -7.36 -4.78
N TRP A 117 -9.92 -7.30 -3.77
CA TRP A 117 -10.70 -6.10 -3.48
C TRP A 117 -9.82 -4.97 -2.97
N LYS A 118 -10.21 -3.73 -3.29
CA LYS A 118 -9.53 -2.54 -2.81
C LYS A 118 -9.42 -2.53 -1.28
N LYS A 119 -8.23 -2.23 -0.78
CA LYS A 119 -7.95 -2.04 0.64
C LYS A 119 -7.93 -0.55 0.93
N ARG A 120 -8.80 -0.13 1.84
CA ARG A 120 -8.93 1.25 2.28
C ARG A 120 -8.02 1.50 3.47
N SER A 121 -7.32 2.62 3.46
CA SER A 121 -6.54 3.12 4.58
C SER A 121 -6.57 4.65 4.58
N TYR A 122 -6.21 5.23 5.71
CA TYR A 122 -6.22 6.66 5.91
C TYR A 122 -4.84 7.09 6.39
N ILE A 123 -4.30 8.13 5.78
CA ILE A 123 -2.99 8.68 6.12
C ILE A 123 -3.22 9.87 7.04
N PHE A 124 -2.60 9.81 8.20
CA PHE A 124 -2.57 10.87 9.22
C PHE A 124 -1.13 11.27 9.48
N GLN A 125 -0.94 12.41 10.11
CA GLN A 125 0.33 12.83 10.70
C GLN A 125 0.15 13.29 12.15
N GLY A 126 1.23 13.26 12.91
CA GLY A 126 1.20 13.67 14.31
C GLY A 126 2.42 13.23 15.09
N PHE A 127 2.39 13.47 16.38
CA PHE A 127 3.40 13.02 17.33
C PHE A 127 3.01 11.70 17.97
N VAL A 128 4.02 10.90 18.33
CA VAL A 128 3.87 9.74 19.22
C VAL A 128 4.32 10.19 20.60
N THR A 129 3.36 10.40 21.50
CA THR A 129 3.61 10.92 22.86
C THR A 129 3.96 9.81 23.84
N GLU A 130 3.34 8.63 23.69
CA GLU A 130 3.71 7.41 24.41
C GLU A 130 4.03 6.33 23.38
N ASN A 131 5.28 5.85 23.39
CA ASN A 131 5.78 4.88 22.43
C ASN A 131 6.29 3.62 23.13
N PRO A 132 5.59 2.47 23.02
CA PRO A 132 6.05 1.21 23.57
C PRO A 132 7.12 0.53 22.72
N LEU A 133 7.33 0.99 21.47
CA LEU A 133 8.33 0.43 20.58
C LEU A 133 9.72 0.94 20.94
N GLN A 134 10.69 0.04 21.01
CA GLN A 134 12.10 0.37 21.12
C GLN A 134 12.63 0.73 19.72
N GLU A 135 12.45 1.98 19.33
CA GLU A 135 12.97 2.52 18.07
C GLU A 135 13.82 3.76 18.31
N GLU A 136 14.74 4.00 17.41
CA GLU A 136 15.52 5.23 17.41
C GLU A 136 14.60 6.42 17.15
N LYS A 137 14.74 7.48 17.95
CA LYS A 137 13.93 8.70 17.76
C LYS A 137 14.33 9.36 16.45
N PRO A 138 13.37 9.58 15.52
CA PRO A 138 13.67 10.27 14.29
C PRO A 138 14.02 11.74 14.55
N GLU A 139 14.86 12.31 13.69
CA GLU A 139 15.21 13.73 13.73
C GLU A 139 13.95 14.62 13.63
N ASN A 140 13.05 14.29 12.69
CA ASN A 140 11.72 14.89 12.63
C ASN A 140 10.74 14.05 13.45
N PRO A 141 10.24 14.56 14.60
CA PRO A 141 9.31 13.82 15.44
C PRO A 141 7.88 13.76 14.88
N VAL A 142 7.56 14.53 13.83
CA VAL A 142 6.28 14.41 13.14
C VAL A 142 6.25 13.12 12.35
N ARG A 143 5.41 12.19 12.77
CA ARG A 143 5.27 10.84 12.19
C ARG A 143 4.02 10.75 11.33
N ARG A 144 4.03 9.82 10.40
CA ARG A 144 2.85 9.46 9.61
C ARG A 144 2.25 8.16 10.12
N PHE A 145 0.93 8.06 10.05
CA PHE A 145 0.17 6.88 10.44
C PHE A 145 -0.65 6.38 9.26
N ILE A 146 -0.57 5.08 8.97
CA ILE A 146 -1.42 4.44 7.97
C ILE A 146 -2.51 3.67 8.70
N ILE A 147 -3.62 4.33 8.94
CA ILE A 147 -4.72 3.84 9.76
C ILE A 147 -5.70 3.02 8.92
N GLY A 148 -6.04 1.83 9.43
CA GLY A 148 -7.05 0.96 8.83
C GLY A 148 -8.49 1.38 9.17
N PRO A 149 -9.49 0.78 8.49
CA PRO A 149 -10.89 1.15 8.68
C PRO A 149 -11.39 1.01 10.11
N GLN A 150 -10.94 0.03 10.86
CA GLN A 150 -11.37 -0.21 12.24
C GLN A 150 -11.07 1.00 13.15
N VAL A 151 -9.81 1.44 13.18
CA VAL A 151 -9.41 2.60 13.97
C VAL A 151 -10.05 3.87 13.44
N PHE A 152 -10.17 4.00 12.10
CA PHE A 152 -10.82 5.15 11.49
C PHE A 152 -12.29 5.27 11.89
N GLN A 153 -13.04 4.19 12.08
CA GLN A 153 -14.41 4.25 12.55
C GLN A 153 -14.51 4.84 13.98
N ILE A 154 -13.54 4.55 14.84
CA ILE A 154 -13.46 5.14 16.18
C ILE A 154 -13.21 6.65 16.09
N ILE A 155 -12.26 7.05 15.21
CA ILE A 155 -11.96 8.46 14.96
C ILE A 155 -13.20 9.18 14.43
N LYS A 156 -13.83 8.60 13.41
CA LYS A 156 -15.04 9.16 12.80
C LYS A 156 -16.20 9.28 13.77
N ALA A 157 -16.42 8.25 14.61
CA ALA A 157 -17.50 8.28 15.60
C ALA A 157 -17.34 9.45 16.58
N ALA A 158 -16.11 9.68 17.05
CA ALA A 158 -15.84 10.82 17.94
C ALA A 158 -16.01 12.18 17.27
N LEU A 159 -15.61 12.32 15.98
CA LEU A 159 -15.82 13.56 15.22
C LEU A 159 -17.29 13.87 14.93
N MET A 160 -18.16 12.86 15.03
CA MET A 160 -19.61 13.02 14.89
C MET A 160 -20.33 13.18 16.24
N ASP A 161 -19.56 13.13 17.33
CA ASP A 161 -20.08 13.32 18.68
C ASP A 161 -20.31 14.81 18.94
N PRO A 162 -21.53 15.22 19.31
CA PRO A 162 -21.83 16.62 19.62
C PRO A 162 -21.06 17.19 20.82
N ASP A 163 -20.55 16.33 21.70
CA ASP A 163 -19.75 16.75 22.84
C ASP A 163 -18.31 17.12 22.46
N MET A 164 -17.88 16.83 21.23
CA MET A 164 -16.58 17.26 20.71
C MET A 164 -16.71 18.65 20.07
N GLU A 165 -16.38 19.68 20.85
CA GLU A 165 -16.52 21.07 20.41
C GLU A 165 -15.35 21.52 19.53
N GLU A 166 -14.11 21.04 19.83
CA GLU A 166 -12.90 21.44 19.12
C GLU A 166 -12.31 20.30 18.30
N LEU A 167 -11.57 20.66 17.24
CA LEU A 167 -10.86 19.66 16.44
C LEU A 167 -9.78 18.97 17.27
N PRO A 168 -9.67 17.63 17.21
CA PRO A 168 -8.63 16.90 17.93
C PRO A 168 -7.20 17.35 17.58
N THR A 169 -7.03 18.00 16.44
CA THR A 169 -5.75 18.52 15.92
C THR A 169 -5.48 19.96 16.32
N ASP A 170 -6.36 20.61 17.08
CA ASP A 170 -6.15 21.98 17.54
C ASP A 170 -4.88 22.07 18.38
N PHE A 171 -4.07 23.12 18.19
CA PHE A 171 -2.79 23.26 18.85
C PHE A 171 -2.91 23.66 20.33
N THR A 172 -4.04 24.24 20.72
CA THR A 172 -4.30 24.73 22.05
C THR A 172 -5.26 23.86 22.88
N ALA A 173 -6.29 23.33 22.23
CA ALA A 173 -7.37 22.56 22.85
C ALA A 173 -7.57 21.17 22.21
N GLY A 174 -6.59 20.64 21.51
CA GLY A 174 -6.74 19.34 20.87
C GLY A 174 -6.58 18.17 21.84
N VAL A 175 -6.87 16.96 21.39
CA VAL A 175 -7.00 15.74 22.20
C VAL A 175 -6.07 14.65 21.69
N ASP A 176 -5.44 13.91 22.60
CA ASP A 176 -4.62 12.76 22.26
C ASP A 176 -5.48 11.52 21.97
N PHE A 177 -5.03 10.68 21.04
CA PHE A 177 -5.65 9.41 20.71
C PHE A 177 -4.83 8.26 21.26
N ARG A 178 -5.43 7.42 22.10
CA ARG A 178 -4.79 6.21 22.61
C ARG A 178 -5.17 5.02 21.76
N LEU A 179 -4.17 4.44 21.10
CA LEU A 179 -4.30 3.21 20.33
C LEU A 179 -3.97 2.04 21.22
N ASN A 180 -4.94 1.16 21.46
CA ASN A 180 -4.76 -0.07 22.23
C ASN A 180 -4.75 -1.25 21.27
N LYS A 181 -3.75 -2.13 21.37
CA LYS A 181 -3.69 -3.35 20.60
C LYS A 181 -4.07 -4.54 21.46
N THR A 182 -5.14 -5.22 21.07
CA THR A 182 -5.60 -6.46 21.63
C THR A 182 -5.64 -7.56 20.55
N SER A 183 -6.07 -8.76 20.91
CA SER A 183 -6.27 -9.85 19.96
C SER A 183 -7.71 -10.32 20.00
N LYS A 184 -8.29 -10.58 18.82
CA LYS A 184 -9.61 -11.17 18.67
C LYS A 184 -9.59 -12.21 17.57
N GLY A 185 -9.83 -13.47 17.95
CA GLY A 185 -9.81 -14.58 16.99
C GLY A 185 -8.44 -14.81 16.31
N GLY A 186 -7.32 -14.51 17.02
CA GLY A 186 -5.96 -14.63 16.48
C GLY A 186 -5.51 -13.48 15.62
N TYR A 187 -6.32 -12.43 15.45
CA TYR A 187 -5.98 -11.23 14.68
C TYR A 187 -5.85 -10.02 15.59
N ALA A 188 -4.98 -9.09 15.20
CA ALA A 188 -4.84 -7.81 15.90
C ALA A 188 -6.17 -7.04 15.86
N ASP A 189 -6.61 -6.61 17.04
CA ASP A 189 -7.82 -5.82 17.24
C ASP A 189 -7.48 -4.50 17.93
N TYR A 190 -8.05 -3.41 17.44
CA TYR A 190 -7.85 -2.05 17.94
C TYR A 190 -9.16 -1.42 18.44
N GLY A 191 -10.21 -2.23 18.59
CA GLY A 191 -11.56 -1.77 18.93
C GLY A 191 -11.69 -1.10 20.29
N THR A 192 -10.71 -1.29 21.20
CA THR A 192 -10.66 -0.64 22.52
C THR A 192 -9.92 0.68 22.55
N SER A 193 -9.43 1.14 21.38
CA SER A 193 -8.78 2.45 21.24
C SER A 193 -9.78 3.58 21.54
N ASN A 194 -9.28 4.70 22.08
CA ASN A 194 -10.14 5.80 22.49
C ASN A 194 -9.41 7.13 22.48
N TRP A 195 -10.15 8.21 22.51
CA TRP A 195 -9.63 9.56 22.73
C TRP A 195 -9.40 9.83 24.22
N ALA A 196 -8.39 10.63 24.53
CA ALA A 196 -8.22 11.17 25.86
C ALA A 196 -9.44 12.02 26.24
N ARG A 197 -9.77 12.06 27.53
CA ARG A 197 -10.91 12.85 28.04
C ARG A 197 -10.56 14.32 28.28
N ARG A 198 -9.29 14.64 28.22
CA ARG A 198 -8.79 16.00 28.50
C ARG A 198 -8.13 16.55 27.28
N GLU A 199 -8.48 17.76 26.96
CA GLU A 199 -7.77 18.59 26.02
C GLU A 199 -6.40 18.97 26.59
N ARG A 200 -5.44 19.15 25.71
CA ARG A 200 -4.15 19.74 26.06
C ARG A 200 -3.58 20.57 24.91
N PRO A 201 -2.86 21.65 25.18
CA PRO A 201 -2.07 22.32 24.17
C PRO A 201 -0.90 21.43 23.72
N LEU A 202 -0.36 21.74 22.56
CA LEU A 202 0.96 21.23 22.18
C LEU A 202 2.00 21.73 23.17
N THR A 203 2.93 20.89 23.55
CA THR A 203 4.09 21.30 24.37
C THR A 203 5.00 22.21 23.56
N ASP A 204 5.85 22.99 24.23
CA ASP A 204 6.83 23.87 23.56
C ASP A 204 7.74 23.07 22.60
N ALA A 205 8.12 21.86 22.96
CA ALA A 205 8.92 20.97 22.12
C ALA A 205 8.15 20.48 20.86
N GLU A 206 6.87 20.14 21.00
CA GLU A 206 6.00 19.78 19.87
C GLU A 206 5.79 20.97 18.94
N MET A 207 5.54 22.16 19.51
CA MET A 207 5.36 23.40 18.74
C MET A 207 6.65 23.79 18.01
N LEU A 208 7.80 23.71 18.67
CA LEU A 208 9.11 23.97 18.06
C LEU A 208 9.37 22.99 16.91
N SER A 209 8.98 21.74 17.08
CA SER A 209 9.12 20.71 16.03
C SER A 209 8.29 21.02 14.81
N VAL A 210 7.04 21.47 14.99
CA VAL A 210 6.18 21.92 13.87
C VAL A 210 6.79 23.13 13.18
N GLN A 211 7.35 24.08 13.93
CA GLN A 211 7.99 25.27 13.36
C GLN A 211 9.27 24.92 12.57
N THR A 212 10.05 23.96 13.06
CA THR A 212 11.34 23.59 12.48
C THR A 212 11.18 22.72 11.22
N HIS A 213 10.30 21.72 11.29
CA HIS A 213 10.17 20.70 10.24
C HIS A 213 8.96 20.94 9.33
N GLY A 214 8.00 21.74 9.76
CA GLY A 214 6.73 21.94 9.08
C GLY A 214 5.79 20.74 9.21
N LEU A 215 4.61 20.86 8.62
CA LEU A 215 3.64 19.78 8.45
C LEU A 215 3.82 19.16 7.06
N TYR A 216 3.64 17.87 6.96
CA TYR A 216 3.64 17.18 5.66
C TYR A 216 2.35 17.52 4.90
N ASN A 217 2.47 17.78 3.60
CA ASN A 217 1.34 17.66 2.69
C ASN A 217 1.05 16.17 2.46
N MET A 218 -0.07 15.69 2.97
CA MET A 218 -0.37 14.26 2.92
C MET A 218 -0.72 13.76 1.52
N ASN A 219 -0.98 14.62 0.55
CA ASN A 219 -1.11 14.24 -0.86
C ASN A 219 0.20 13.64 -1.42
N ASP A 220 1.36 14.09 -0.93
CA ASP A 220 2.67 13.59 -1.38
C ASP A 220 2.89 12.11 -1.05
N PHE A 221 2.08 11.56 -0.15
CA PHE A 221 2.15 10.15 0.28
C PHE A 221 1.10 9.26 -0.36
N LEU A 222 0.22 9.83 -1.16
CA LEU A 222 -0.69 9.07 -2.00
C LEU A 222 0.06 8.52 -3.21
N PRO A 223 -0.32 7.35 -3.73
CA PRO A 223 0.15 6.91 -5.02
C PRO A 223 -0.16 7.95 -6.09
N LYS A 224 0.78 8.18 -6.99
CA LYS A 224 0.51 9.03 -8.17
C LYS A 224 -0.51 8.35 -9.06
N LYS A 225 -1.36 9.16 -9.72
CA LYS A 225 -2.30 8.64 -10.70
C LYS A 225 -1.53 7.95 -11.83
N PRO A 226 -1.83 6.66 -12.11
CA PRO A 226 -1.24 5.96 -13.23
C PRO A 226 -1.66 6.58 -14.57
N ASP A 227 -0.73 6.61 -15.51
CA ASP A 227 -1.02 6.92 -16.91
C ASP A 227 -1.65 5.70 -17.63
N ASP A 228 -2.06 5.87 -18.88
CA ASP A 228 -2.73 4.83 -19.67
C ASP A 228 -1.86 3.57 -19.84
N ILE A 229 -0.52 3.74 -19.88
CA ILE A 229 0.42 2.61 -20.00
C ILE A 229 0.48 1.87 -18.67
N ALA A 230 0.62 2.58 -17.57
CA ALA A 230 0.64 2.00 -16.23
C ALA A 230 -0.69 1.29 -15.89
N ILE A 231 -1.84 1.81 -16.38
CA ILE A 231 -3.15 1.14 -16.22
C ILE A 231 -3.18 -0.19 -16.97
N LYS A 232 -2.64 -0.25 -18.20
CA LYS A 232 -2.53 -1.51 -18.97
C LYS A 232 -1.62 -2.51 -18.25
N VAL A 233 -0.47 -2.05 -17.77
CA VAL A 233 0.47 -2.89 -16.99
C VAL A 233 -0.20 -3.39 -15.69
N MET A 234 -0.95 -2.54 -15.00
CA MET A 234 -1.68 -2.92 -13.80
C MET A 234 -2.71 -4.03 -14.06
N LYS A 235 -3.43 -3.96 -15.20
CA LYS A 235 -4.38 -4.99 -15.60
C LYS A 235 -3.68 -6.31 -15.95
N GLU A 236 -2.59 -6.24 -16.69
CA GLU A 236 -1.76 -7.40 -17.02
C GLU A 236 -1.19 -8.08 -15.77
N MET A 237 -0.65 -7.29 -14.83
CA MET A 237 -0.18 -7.78 -13.54
C MET A 237 -1.30 -8.45 -12.72
N PHE A 238 -2.51 -7.91 -12.79
CA PHE A 238 -3.66 -8.50 -12.13
C PHE A 238 -4.01 -9.87 -12.73
N GLU A 239 -4.06 -10.00 -14.06
CA GLU A 239 -4.31 -11.24 -14.76
C GLU A 239 -3.24 -12.30 -14.39
N ALA A 240 -1.96 -11.95 -14.48
CA ALA A 240 -0.86 -12.83 -14.10
C ALA A 240 -0.90 -13.24 -12.61
N SER A 241 -1.29 -12.31 -11.73
CA SER A 241 -1.46 -12.61 -10.30
C SER A 241 -2.61 -13.57 -10.03
N VAL A 242 -3.72 -13.45 -10.75
CA VAL A 242 -4.86 -14.38 -10.67
C VAL A 242 -4.48 -15.77 -11.18
N ASP A 243 -3.68 -15.83 -12.24
CA ASP A 243 -3.17 -17.07 -12.81
C ASP A 243 -2.08 -17.74 -11.94
N GLY A 244 -1.66 -17.07 -10.84
CA GLY A 244 -0.66 -17.60 -9.92
C GLY A 244 0.77 -17.53 -10.43
N GLU A 245 1.03 -16.68 -11.42
CA GLU A 245 2.35 -16.51 -12.02
C GLU A 245 3.34 -15.83 -11.06
N ALA A 246 4.62 -15.90 -11.41
CA ALA A 246 5.67 -15.14 -10.75
C ALA A 246 5.69 -13.70 -11.27
N TYR A 247 6.10 -12.76 -10.39
CA TYR A 247 6.26 -11.35 -10.73
C TYR A 247 7.40 -11.15 -11.74
N ASP A 248 7.10 -10.61 -12.90
CA ASP A 248 8.09 -10.31 -13.95
C ASP A 248 8.72 -8.93 -13.69
N ALA A 249 9.92 -8.95 -13.07
CA ALA A 249 10.61 -7.73 -12.68
C ALA A 249 11.12 -6.91 -13.87
N ASP A 250 11.49 -7.55 -14.97
CA ASP A 250 12.01 -6.88 -16.17
C ASP A 250 10.90 -6.12 -16.89
N ARG A 251 9.68 -6.62 -16.81
CA ARG A 251 8.49 -6.10 -17.49
C ARG A 251 7.78 -5.04 -16.66
N TRP A 252 7.66 -5.22 -15.34
CA TRP A 252 6.76 -4.42 -14.51
C TRP A 252 7.44 -3.51 -13.50
N SER A 253 8.72 -3.74 -13.15
CA SER A 253 9.36 -3.04 -12.01
C SER A 253 9.49 -1.53 -12.18
N GLN A 254 9.39 -1.00 -13.38
CA GLN A 254 9.41 0.44 -13.64
C GLN A 254 8.08 1.11 -13.25
N TYR A 255 6.97 0.37 -13.33
CA TYR A 255 5.63 0.86 -13.00
C TYR A 255 5.25 0.51 -11.57
N PHE A 256 5.17 -0.77 -11.26
CA PHE A 256 4.78 -1.26 -9.94
C PHE A 256 5.70 -2.41 -9.52
N ARG A 257 6.15 -2.39 -8.28
CA ARG A 257 7.10 -3.36 -7.75
C ARG A 257 6.85 -3.69 -6.28
N PRO A 258 7.30 -4.87 -5.82
CA PRO A 258 7.31 -5.21 -4.41
C PRO A 258 8.11 -4.19 -3.58
N SER A 259 7.72 -3.98 -2.33
CA SER A 259 8.46 -3.10 -1.42
C SER A 259 9.90 -3.57 -1.26
N GLY A 260 10.85 -2.63 -1.36
CA GLY A 260 12.29 -2.90 -1.24
C GLY A 260 12.98 -3.32 -2.54
N MET A 261 12.24 -3.64 -3.60
CA MET A 261 12.83 -3.96 -4.90
C MET A 261 13.25 -2.69 -5.65
N GLN A 262 14.43 -2.72 -6.27
CA GLN A 262 14.88 -1.69 -7.21
C GLN A 262 14.23 -1.92 -8.59
N ALA A 263 13.97 -0.82 -9.32
CA ALA A 263 13.55 -0.94 -10.72
C ALA A 263 14.70 -1.54 -11.53
N ARG A 264 14.42 -2.57 -12.32
CA ARG A 264 15.40 -3.08 -13.28
C ARG A 264 15.41 -2.15 -14.49
N THR A 265 16.61 -1.77 -14.93
CA THR A 265 16.81 -0.94 -16.13
C THR A 265 16.67 -1.82 -17.36
N GLY A 266 15.47 -1.92 -17.89
CA GLY A 266 15.15 -2.53 -19.18
C GLY A 266 14.12 -1.67 -19.92
N ASP A 267 14.12 -1.69 -21.23
CA ASP A 267 13.04 -1.06 -22.01
C ASP A 267 11.77 -1.90 -21.88
N PRO A 268 10.72 -1.42 -21.17
CA PRO A 268 9.52 -2.23 -20.91
C PRO A 268 8.79 -2.63 -22.20
N MET A 269 8.88 -1.82 -23.25
CA MET A 269 8.30 -2.11 -24.57
C MET A 269 9.04 -3.22 -25.30
N LYS A 270 10.37 -3.32 -25.11
CA LYS A 270 11.19 -4.36 -25.73
C LYS A 270 10.99 -5.73 -25.05
N ALA A 271 10.79 -5.74 -23.73
CA ALA A 271 10.46 -6.96 -22.99
C ALA A 271 9.06 -7.49 -23.35
N ALA A 272 8.08 -6.61 -23.58
CA ALA A 272 6.73 -6.98 -24.02
C ALA A 272 6.70 -7.59 -25.43
N SER A 273 7.56 -7.12 -26.35
CA SER A 273 7.67 -7.66 -27.72
C SER A 273 8.45 -8.99 -27.78
N ALA A 274 9.38 -9.23 -26.86
CA ALA A 274 10.14 -10.47 -26.80
C ALA A 274 9.32 -11.67 -26.29
N GLY A 275 8.30 -11.42 -25.47
CA GLY A 275 7.39 -12.46 -24.97
C GLY A 275 6.39 -13.00 -26.02
N ALA A 276 6.16 -12.25 -27.10
CA ALA A 276 5.22 -12.64 -28.16
C ALA A 276 5.84 -13.53 -29.26
N THR A 277 7.18 -13.70 -29.27
CA THR A 277 7.90 -14.43 -30.34
C THR A 277 8.51 -15.77 -29.91
N ALA A 278 8.28 -16.22 -28.67
CA ALA A 278 8.89 -17.44 -28.14
C ALA A 278 8.00 -18.70 -28.21
N THR A 279 7.04 -18.76 -29.14
CA THR A 279 6.27 -19.97 -29.43
C THR A 279 6.54 -20.44 -30.87
N SER A 280 7.70 -21.01 -31.13
CA SER A 280 7.95 -22.05 -32.14
C SER A 280 9.44 -22.37 -32.23
N GLN A 281 9.92 -23.30 -31.43
CA GLN A 281 11.00 -24.19 -31.83
C GLN A 281 10.91 -25.49 -31.03
N SER A 282 10.56 -26.53 -31.73
CA SER A 282 10.57 -27.91 -31.31
C SER A 282 11.99 -28.40 -30.99
N ALA A 283 12.16 -29.01 -29.81
CA ALA A 283 13.38 -29.69 -29.41
C ALA A 283 13.28 -31.22 -29.63
N PRO A 284 14.40 -31.91 -29.92
CA PRO A 284 14.39 -33.33 -30.26
C PRO A 284 14.32 -34.24 -29.01
N VAL A 285 13.71 -35.38 -29.24
CA VAL A 285 13.45 -36.49 -28.34
C VAL A 285 14.75 -37.12 -27.83
N ALA A 286 14.84 -37.40 -26.54
CA ALA A 286 15.75 -38.37 -25.96
C ALA A 286 15.02 -39.24 -24.92
N GLN A 287 15.34 -40.52 -24.97
CA GLN A 287 14.67 -41.71 -24.48
C GLN A 287 14.52 -41.87 -22.94
N ALA A 288 13.53 -42.65 -22.60
CA ALA A 288 13.05 -43.07 -21.33
C ALA A 288 13.97 -43.99 -20.51
N ALA A 289 13.83 -43.92 -19.18
CA ALA A 289 13.97 -45.05 -18.25
C ALA A 289 13.04 -44.83 -17.01
N PRO A 290 12.64 -45.89 -16.29
CA PRO A 290 11.26 -46.11 -15.90
C PRO A 290 10.89 -45.59 -14.48
N ALA A 291 9.56 -45.39 -14.30
CA ALA A 291 8.87 -44.86 -13.14
C ALA A 291 8.92 -45.74 -11.88
N PRO A 292 8.67 -45.14 -10.72
CA PRO A 292 7.87 -45.78 -9.69
C PRO A 292 6.55 -45.01 -9.42
N VAL A 293 5.61 -45.83 -9.06
CA VAL A 293 4.19 -45.81 -8.86
C VAL A 293 3.59 -44.57 -8.16
N ALA A 294 2.43 -44.17 -8.65
CA ALA A 294 1.62 -43.03 -8.33
C ALA A 294 1.00 -43.03 -6.91
N ALA A 295 0.93 -41.83 -6.32
CA ALA A 295 -0.08 -41.43 -5.35
C ALA A 295 -1.04 -40.43 -6.02
N PRO A 296 -2.35 -40.36 -5.62
CA PRO A 296 -3.37 -39.71 -6.41
C PRO A 296 -3.21 -38.18 -6.44
N ALA A 297 -3.19 -37.64 -7.63
CA ALA A 297 -3.11 -36.21 -7.92
C ALA A 297 -4.43 -35.52 -7.50
N ALA A 298 -4.31 -34.55 -6.62
CA ALA A 298 -5.33 -33.53 -6.43
C ALA A 298 -5.43 -32.70 -7.73
N ALA A 299 -6.63 -32.55 -8.25
CA ALA A 299 -6.91 -31.80 -9.46
C ALA A 299 -6.55 -30.30 -9.24
N THR A 300 -5.42 -29.89 -9.80
CA THR A 300 -5.07 -28.49 -9.96
C THR A 300 -5.68 -27.99 -11.27
N GLY A 301 -6.95 -27.55 -11.22
CA GLY A 301 -7.49 -26.68 -12.23
C GLY A 301 -6.69 -25.37 -12.18
N GLY A 302 -5.94 -25.07 -13.25
CA GLY A 302 -5.14 -23.84 -13.31
C GLY A 302 -6.03 -22.60 -13.22
N ALA A 303 -5.53 -21.53 -12.57
CA ALA A 303 -6.27 -20.28 -12.40
C ALA A 303 -6.66 -19.64 -13.75
N GLY A 304 -5.95 -19.95 -14.85
CA GLY A 304 -6.34 -19.58 -16.22
C GLY A 304 -7.67 -20.20 -16.65
N ASP A 305 -7.96 -21.44 -16.24
CA ASP A 305 -9.24 -22.10 -16.47
C ASP A 305 -10.38 -21.42 -15.71
N ILE A 306 -10.10 -20.87 -14.53
CA ILE A 306 -11.07 -20.15 -13.71
C ILE A 306 -11.43 -18.82 -14.37
N LEU A 307 -10.46 -18.05 -14.85
CA LEU A 307 -10.69 -16.81 -15.59
C LEU A 307 -11.44 -17.04 -16.90
N ALA A 308 -11.08 -18.09 -17.65
CA ALA A 308 -11.78 -18.47 -18.86
C ALA A 308 -13.23 -18.86 -18.57
N MET A 309 -13.49 -19.63 -17.50
CA MET A 309 -14.84 -19.98 -17.05
C MET A 309 -15.66 -18.75 -16.60
N ILE A 310 -15.03 -17.82 -15.90
CA ILE A 310 -15.68 -16.58 -15.46
C ILE A 310 -16.08 -15.74 -16.67
N ARG A 311 -15.18 -15.56 -17.63
CA ARG A 311 -15.45 -14.81 -18.86
C ARG A 311 -16.53 -15.48 -19.74
N ALA A 312 -16.51 -16.79 -19.84
CA ALA A 312 -17.54 -17.54 -20.58
C ALA A 312 -18.93 -17.41 -19.94
N ARG A 313 -19.03 -17.43 -18.60
CA ARG A 313 -20.30 -17.22 -17.88
C ARG A 313 -20.84 -15.79 -17.99
N GLN A 314 -19.97 -14.80 -18.03
CA GLN A 314 -20.37 -13.38 -18.17
C GLN A 314 -20.89 -13.06 -19.58
N GLN A 315 -20.57 -13.86 -20.59
CA GLN A 315 -21.07 -13.71 -21.98
C GLN A 315 -22.42 -14.41 -22.21
N GLN A 316 -22.87 -15.22 -21.25
CA GLN A 316 -24.13 -15.97 -21.35
C GLN A 316 -25.28 -15.40 -20.51
N GLY A 317 -25.06 -14.29 -19.79
CA GLY A 317 -26.07 -13.55 -19.02
C GLY A 317 -26.19 -12.10 -19.45
#